data_cd985f1bdd66522f6759909fc522e88b
#
_entry.id   cd985f1bdd66522f6759909fc522e88b
#
_cell.length_a   1.000
_cell.length_b   1.000
_cell.length_c   1.000
_cell.angle_alpha   90.00
_cell.angle_beta   90.00
_cell.angle_gamma   90.00
#
_symmetry.space_group_name_H-M   'P 1'
#
loop_
_entity.id
_entity.type
_entity.pdbx_description
1 polymer ?
#
loop_
_entity_poly.entity_id
_entity_poly.type
_entity_poly.pdbx_seq_one_letter_code
_entity_poly.pdbx_strand_id
1 'polypeptide(L)'
;MPLFTTNHEQASPPSTGSFKARAGRLLIPLLLFGAALLLGLYLSAPMPAIEQRLIEEVKSNSGLTLSIGSSRLTPLLNLNLRDLTLAGTPWPEPPLPIDQLTLSPAWWSLFSLDPAVNWEGQLLGGSIAGSAKASGFWQARADGLVLDLVVWPEAELRIKAQLLSVRASSAQPLTETTISGFELILDRVRLFAPLVPDSTGQGLNLGRIEMKVTGRGPSLVLEDLKAREGTLSLSGQGSLLLAREFDRSRVNLTLELAPTTEAPDELGSLLELFAQKQGDGRFRLKFSGAMNRLALRP
;
A
#
# COMPACT_ATOMS: atom_id res chain seq x y z
N MET A 1 75.28 -41.12 42.82
CA MET A 1 73.88 -40.75 42.64
C MET A 1 73.79 -39.29 42.24
N PRO A 2 73.56 -38.98 41.00
CA PRO A 2 73.38 -37.60 40.58
C PRO A 2 71.85 -37.23 40.58
N LEU A 3 71.55 -36.08 41.16
CA LEU A 3 70.23 -35.41 41.22
C LEU A 3 69.95 -34.75 39.87
N PHE A 4 68.84 -35.14 39.22
CA PHE A 4 68.30 -34.48 38.03
C PHE A 4 67.48 -33.29 38.49
N THR A 5 67.91 -32.08 38.14
CA THR A 5 67.14 -30.84 38.23
C THR A 5 66.35 -30.65 36.92
N THR A 6 65.02 -30.78 36.97
CA THR A 6 64.14 -30.50 35.87
C THR A 6 63.82 -28.99 35.83
N ASN A 7 64.32 -28.33 34.77
CA ASN A 7 63.96 -26.95 34.45
C ASN A 7 62.57 -26.94 33.83
N HIS A 8 61.61 -26.32 34.53
CA HIS A 8 60.31 -25.96 34.01
C HIS A 8 60.45 -24.66 33.19
N GLU A 9 60.44 -24.81 31.90
CA GLU A 9 60.36 -23.72 30.94
C GLU A 9 58.91 -23.21 30.95
N GLN A 10 58.70 -22.04 31.55
CA GLN A 10 57.40 -21.32 31.53
C GLN A 10 57.14 -20.79 30.10
N ALA A 11 56.24 -21.45 29.38
CA ALA A 11 55.70 -20.95 28.11
C ALA A 11 54.84 -19.70 28.37
N SER A 12 55.28 -18.56 27.90
CA SER A 12 54.55 -17.30 27.91
C SER A 12 53.27 -17.43 27.03
N PRO A 13 52.09 -16.96 27.48
CA PRO A 13 50.90 -17.01 26.66
C PRO A 13 51.02 -16.08 25.46
N PRO A 14 50.50 -16.47 24.27
CA PRO A 14 50.53 -15.62 23.08
C PRO A 14 49.71 -14.35 23.29
N SER A 15 50.35 -13.21 22.99
CA SER A 15 49.78 -11.88 23.10
C SER A 15 48.59 -11.73 22.12
N THR A 16 47.37 -11.68 22.62
CA THR A 16 46.10 -11.45 21.87
C THR A 16 45.90 -10.01 21.37
N GLY A 17 46.93 -9.17 21.42
CA GLY A 17 46.88 -7.74 21.08
C GLY A 17 46.93 -7.37 19.58
N SER A 18 47.24 -8.32 18.67
CA SER A 18 47.57 -8.00 17.27
C SER A 18 46.37 -7.98 16.31
N PHE A 19 45.27 -8.62 16.63
CA PHE A 19 44.12 -8.76 15.71
C PHE A 19 43.30 -7.48 15.60
N LYS A 20 43.09 -6.76 16.71
CA LYS A 20 42.29 -5.51 16.72
C LYS A 20 42.94 -4.36 15.96
N ALA A 21 44.26 -4.27 15.99
CA ALA A 21 44.99 -3.21 15.31
C ALA A 21 45.08 -3.41 13.77
N ARG A 22 45.02 -4.66 13.29
CA ARG A 22 45.02 -4.97 11.85
C ARG A 22 43.61 -4.78 11.24
N ALA A 23 42.56 -5.11 11.96
CA ALA A 23 41.18 -4.89 11.52
C ALA A 23 40.85 -3.40 11.33
N GLY A 24 41.32 -2.52 12.23
CA GLY A 24 41.15 -1.06 12.11
C GLY A 24 41.86 -0.45 10.90
N ARG A 25 43.02 -0.99 10.52
CA ARG A 25 43.77 -0.51 9.33
C ARG A 25 43.15 -0.88 7.99
N LEU A 26 42.35 -1.95 7.92
CA LEU A 26 41.60 -2.34 6.71
C LEU A 26 40.22 -1.65 6.61
N LEU A 27 39.64 -1.23 7.72
CA LEU A 27 38.34 -0.53 7.73
C LEU A 27 38.41 0.84 7.04
N ILE A 28 39.46 1.61 7.25
CA ILE A 28 39.63 2.95 6.66
C ILE A 28 39.66 2.89 5.12
N PRO A 29 40.55 2.09 4.48
CA PRO A 29 40.54 2.00 3.01
C PRO A 29 39.28 1.38 2.44
N LEU A 30 38.59 0.47 3.15
CA LEU A 30 37.33 -0.08 2.76
C LEU A 30 36.22 0.99 2.79
N LEU A 31 36.17 1.83 3.83
CA LEU A 31 35.24 2.97 3.92
C LEU A 31 35.49 4.01 2.84
N LEU A 32 36.77 4.35 2.58
CA LEU A 32 37.15 5.27 1.51
C LEU A 32 36.77 4.73 0.14
N PHE A 33 37.00 3.43 -0.11
CA PHE A 33 36.60 2.78 -1.34
C PHE A 33 35.08 2.79 -1.49
N GLY A 34 34.33 2.46 -0.44
CA GLY A 34 32.85 2.54 -0.44
C GLY A 34 32.33 3.95 -0.71
N ALA A 35 32.94 4.96 -0.06
CA ALA A 35 32.59 6.37 -0.29
C ALA A 35 32.91 6.82 -1.74
N ALA A 36 34.05 6.43 -2.27
CA ALA A 36 34.43 6.73 -3.66
C ALA A 36 33.52 6.04 -4.67
N LEU A 37 33.12 4.78 -4.41
CA LEU A 37 32.17 4.05 -5.22
C LEU A 37 30.79 4.73 -5.23
N LEU A 38 30.27 5.11 -4.06
CA LEU A 38 29.00 5.83 -3.94
C LEU A 38 29.03 7.17 -4.65
N LEU A 39 30.12 7.90 -4.48
CA LEU A 39 30.31 9.19 -5.17
C LEU A 39 30.39 8.98 -6.69
N GLY A 40 31.10 7.97 -7.16
CA GLY A 40 31.17 7.61 -8.58
C GLY A 40 29.79 7.27 -9.15
N LEU A 41 29.03 6.43 -8.46
CA LEU A 41 27.63 6.10 -8.85
C LEU A 41 26.74 7.33 -8.87
N TYR A 42 26.85 8.20 -7.86
CA TYR A 42 26.12 9.45 -7.80
C TYR A 42 26.42 10.40 -8.97
N LEU A 43 27.70 10.59 -9.27
CA LEU A 43 28.14 11.49 -10.36
C LEU A 43 27.84 10.94 -11.76
N SER A 44 27.80 9.62 -11.91
CA SER A 44 27.55 8.96 -13.20
C SER A 44 26.08 8.59 -13.43
N ALA A 45 25.19 8.82 -12.45
CA ALA A 45 23.79 8.44 -12.55
C ALA A 45 23.07 9.19 -13.66
N PRO A 46 22.58 8.51 -14.72
CA PRO A 46 21.83 9.16 -15.81
C PRO A 46 20.38 9.38 -15.35
N MET A 47 20.11 10.51 -14.67
CA MET A 47 18.80 10.82 -14.13
C MET A 47 17.64 10.69 -15.14
N PRO A 48 17.76 11.20 -16.38
CA PRO A 48 16.69 11.05 -17.34
C PRO A 48 16.36 9.59 -17.69
N ALA A 49 17.36 8.73 -17.75
CA ALA A 49 17.14 7.29 -18.01
C ALA A 49 16.46 6.57 -16.81
N ILE A 50 16.76 7.00 -15.57
CA ILE A 50 16.10 6.46 -14.37
C ILE A 50 14.63 6.88 -14.37
N GLU A 51 14.33 8.16 -14.64
CA GLU A 51 12.95 8.66 -14.72
C GLU A 51 12.15 7.94 -15.79
N GLN A 52 12.70 7.84 -17.00
CA GLN A 52 12.04 7.16 -18.11
C GLN A 52 11.74 5.70 -17.77
N ARG A 53 12.70 4.99 -17.15
CA ARG A 53 12.50 3.61 -16.75
C ARG A 53 11.43 3.46 -15.66
N LEU A 54 11.36 4.38 -14.70
CA LEU A 54 10.28 4.39 -13.70
C LEU A 54 8.92 4.60 -14.34
N ILE A 55 8.79 5.54 -15.29
CA ILE A 55 7.56 5.80 -16.02
C ILE A 55 7.13 4.56 -16.82
N GLU A 56 8.07 3.93 -17.53
CA GLU A 56 7.81 2.73 -18.32
C GLU A 56 7.40 1.54 -17.44
N GLU A 57 8.08 1.35 -16.30
CA GLU A 57 7.80 0.26 -15.36
C GLU A 57 6.40 0.42 -14.72
N VAL A 58 6.05 1.62 -14.28
CA VAL A 58 4.71 1.91 -13.75
C VAL A 58 3.67 1.65 -14.84
N LYS A 59 3.88 2.14 -16.06
CA LYS A 59 2.94 1.96 -17.17
C LYS A 59 2.77 0.49 -17.54
N SER A 60 3.86 -0.29 -17.61
CA SER A 60 3.81 -1.70 -18.02
C SER A 60 3.16 -2.60 -16.97
N ASN A 61 3.36 -2.32 -15.67
CA ASN A 61 2.89 -3.15 -14.58
C ASN A 61 1.49 -2.79 -14.09
N SER A 62 1.11 -1.52 -14.16
CA SER A 62 -0.18 -1.03 -13.63
C SER A 62 -1.13 -0.46 -14.69
N GLY A 63 -0.65 -0.18 -15.90
CA GLY A 63 -1.41 0.56 -16.92
C GLY A 63 -1.57 2.05 -16.62
N LEU A 64 -1.03 2.53 -15.49
CA LEU A 64 -1.11 3.92 -15.08
C LEU A 64 -0.01 4.76 -15.74
N THR A 65 -0.28 6.02 -15.98
CA THR A 65 0.69 6.98 -16.49
C THR A 65 1.23 7.81 -15.35
N LEU A 66 2.55 7.72 -15.12
CA LEU A 66 3.26 8.53 -14.14
C LEU A 66 3.87 9.74 -14.82
N SER A 67 3.64 10.94 -14.28
CA SER A 67 4.37 12.16 -14.65
C SER A 67 5.20 12.62 -13.45
N ILE A 68 6.43 13.07 -13.70
CA ILE A 68 7.40 13.49 -12.69
C ILE A 68 7.74 14.97 -12.95
N GLY A 69 7.47 15.86 -11.99
CA GLY A 69 7.79 17.28 -12.11
C GLY A 69 9.28 17.55 -11.90
N SER A 70 9.88 16.96 -10.87
CA SER A 70 11.32 17.06 -10.64
C SER A 70 11.86 15.84 -9.92
N SER A 71 13.12 15.52 -10.20
CA SER A 71 13.84 14.43 -9.55
C SER A 71 15.21 14.87 -9.07
N ARG A 72 15.66 14.33 -7.94
CA ARG A 72 16.98 14.60 -7.38
C ARG A 72 17.54 13.36 -6.69
N LEU A 73 18.70 12.93 -7.12
CA LEU A 73 19.47 11.90 -6.43
C LEU A 73 20.32 12.56 -5.34
N THR A 74 20.43 11.90 -4.19
CA THR A 74 21.34 12.31 -3.12
C THR A 74 22.62 11.47 -3.14
N PRO A 75 23.71 11.91 -2.49
CA PRO A 75 24.94 11.10 -2.39
C PRO A 75 24.76 9.73 -1.74
N LEU A 76 23.70 9.56 -0.92
CA LEU A 76 23.30 8.28 -0.33
C LEU A 76 22.40 7.46 -1.25
N LEU A 77 22.34 7.80 -2.54
CA LEU A 77 21.51 7.15 -3.56
C LEU A 77 19.99 7.17 -3.23
N ASN A 78 19.54 8.11 -2.40
CA ASN A 78 18.11 8.32 -2.24
C ASN A 78 17.61 9.16 -3.42
N LEU A 79 16.61 8.66 -4.10
CA LEU A 79 15.94 9.36 -5.20
C LEU A 79 14.72 10.11 -4.64
N ASN A 80 14.79 11.43 -4.65
CA ASN A 80 13.69 12.31 -4.26
C ASN A 80 12.95 12.75 -5.52
N LEU A 81 11.68 12.45 -5.58
CA LEU A 81 10.76 12.82 -6.64
C LEU A 81 9.75 13.81 -6.08
N ARG A 82 9.39 14.85 -6.83
CA ARG A 82 8.41 15.86 -6.42
C ARG A 82 7.43 16.15 -7.54
N ASP A 83 6.25 16.62 -7.14
CA ASP A 83 5.18 17.00 -8.06
C ASP A 83 4.85 15.87 -9.05
N LEU A 84 4.65 14.66 -8.49
CA LEU A 84 4.25 13.55 -9.32
C LEU A 84 2.74 13.58 -9.53
N THR A 85 2.32 13.12 -10.70
CA THR A 85 0.90 12.86 -10.96
C THR A 85 0.72 11.47 -11.52
N LEU A 86 -0.28 10.78 -11.01
CA LEU A 86 -0.65 9.43 -11.43
C LEU A 86 -2.03 9.47 -12.07
N ALA A 87 -2.13 9.05 -13.34
CA ALA A 87 -3.36 9.05 -14.11
C ALA A 87 -3.58 7.71 -14.81
N GLY A 88 -4.82 7.39 -15.13
CA GLY A 88 -5.19 6.18 -15.88
C GLY A 88 -6.21 5.31 -15.17
N THR A 89 -6.73 4.31 -15.88
CA THR A 89 -7.71 3.36 -15.33
C THR A 89 -7.04 2.35 -14.40
N PRO A 90 -7.58 2.03 -13.22
CA PRO A 90 -8.92 2.37 -12.73
C PRO A 90 -9.02 3.69 -11.96
N TRP A 91 -8.01 4.56 -12.04
CA TRP A 91 -7.96 5.77 -11.23
C TRP A 91 -8.85 6.87 -11.84
N PRO A 92 -9.76 7.46 -11.05
CA PRO A 92 -10.67 8.49 -11.53
C PRO A 92 -9.94 9.80 -11.90
N GLU A 93 -10.56 10.60 -12.74
CA GLU A 93 -10.19 12.00 -12.92
C GLU A 93 -10.66 12.83 -11.70
N PRO A 94 -9.87 13.78 -11.19
CA PRO A 94 -8.57 14.26 -11.67
C PRO A 94 -7.40 13.32 -11.35
N PRO A 95 -6.25 13.48 -12.04
CA PRO A 95 -5.03 12.74 -11.73
C PRO A 95 -4.65 12.87 -10.26
N LEU A 96 -4.17 11.77 -9.67
CA LEU A 96 -3.76 11.73 -8.27
C LEU A 96 -2.43 12.49 -8.08
N PRO A 97 -2.42 13.62 -7.36
CA PRO A 97 -1.18 14.33 -7.07
C PRO A 97 -0.44 13.65 -5.92
N ILE A 98 0.87 13.47 -6.08
CA ILE A 98 1.80 13.02 -5.04
C ILE A 98 2.82 14.14 -4.85
N ASP A 99 2.80 14.79 -3.69
CA ASP A 99 3.62 15.98 -3.44
C ASP A 99 5.10 15.63 -3.43
N GLN A 100 5.44 14.54 -2.74
CA GLN A 100 6.82 14.08 -2.61
C GLN A 100 6.86 12.56 -2.45
N LEU A 101 7.85 11.93 -3.10
CA LEU A 101 8.19 10.52 -2.93
C LEU A 101 9.71 10.38 -2.86
N THR A 102 10.20 9.73 -1.82
CA THR A 102 11.61 9.39 -1.63
C THR A 102 11.77 7.88 -1.73
N LEU A 103 12.59 7.44 -2.67
CA LEU A 103 13.02 6.05 -2.79
C LEU A 103 14.42 5.90 -2.21
N SER A 104 14.63 4.93 -1.35
CA SER A 104 15.91 4.70 -0.70
C SER A 104 16.29 3.22 -0.72
N PRO A 105 17.57 2.87 -1.02
CA PRO A 105 18.02 1.49 -0.91
C PRO A 105 18.02 1.08 0.58
N ALA A 106 17.55 -0.12 0.86
CA ALA A 106 17.72 -0.71 2.19
C ALA A 106 19.16 -1.27 2.28
N TRP A 107 20.09 -0.44 2.72
CA TRP A 107 21.55 -0.71 2.67
C TRP A 107 21.95 -2.07 3.21
N TRP A 108 21.35 -2.50 4.33
CA TRP A 108 21.61 -3.81 4.90
C TRP A 108 21.13 -4.97 4.03
N SER A 109 20.09 -4.76 3.22
CA SER A 109 19.58 -5.79 2.30
C SER A 109 20.51 -6.02 1.10
N LEU A 110 21.36 -5.06 0.76
CA LEU A 110 22.34 -5.23 -0.33
C LEU A 110 23.38 -6.30 -0.02
N PHE A 111 23.62 -6.60 1.26
CA PHE A 111 24.47 -7.71 1.69
C PHE A 111 23.73 -9.04 1.79
N SER A 112 22.42 -9.04 1.58
CA SER A 112 21.60 -10.24 1.51
C SER A 112 21.38 -10.64 0.05
N LEU A 113 20.93 -11.87 -0.18
CA LEU A 113 20.55 -12.33 -1.52
C LEU A 113 19.20 -11.73 -2.01
N ASP A 114 18.56 -10.90 -1.20
CA ASP A 114 17.24 -10.30 -1.47
C ASP A 114 17.27 -8.79 -1.21
N PRO A 115 17.89 -8.00 -2.12
CA PRO A 115 17.95 -6.55 -1.98
C PRO A 115 16.55 -5.93 -1.96
N ALA A 116 16.40 -4.86 -1.16
CA ALA A 116 15.14 -4.16 -0.98
C ALA A 116 15.28 -2.65 -1.20
N VAL A 117 14.19 -2.04 -1.60
CA VAL A 117 14.02 -0.58 -1.71
C VAL A 117 12.88 -0.17 -0.79
N ASN A 118 13.10 0.88 -0.01
CA ASN A 118 12.08 1.53 0.79
C ASN A 118 11.57 2.77 0.05
N TRP A 119 10.31 3.12 0.28
CA TRP A 119 9.75 4.39 -0.16
C TRP A 119 9.00 5.07 0.96
N GLU A 120 9.04 6.39 0.95
CA GLU A 120 8.28 7.26 1.84
C GLU A 120 7.83 8.48 1.04
N GLY A 121 6.62 8.96 1.29
CA GLY A 121 6.09 10.09 0.55
C GLY A 121 4.93 10.79 1.24
N GLN A 122 4.50 11.88 0.61
CA GLN A 122 3.34 12.67 1.02
C GLN A 122 2.33 12.68 -0.13
N LEU A 123 1.08 12.42 0.20
CA LEU A 123 -0.02 12.28 -0.72
C LEU A 123 -1.31 12.76 -0.04
N LEU A 124 -2.07 13.65 -0.70
CA LEU A 124 -3.38 14.11 -0.22
C LEU A 124 -3.40 14.55 1.26
N GLY A 125 -2.33 15.23 1.71
CA GLY A 125 -2.20 15.72 3.08
C GLY A 125 -1.80 14.67 4.13
N GLY A 126 -1.64 13.40 3.73
CA GLY A 126 -1.17 12.31 4.58
C GLY A 126 0.20 11.78 4.16
N SER A 127 0.59 10.64 4.72
CA SER A 127 1.86 9.98 4.46
C SER A 127 1.67 8.59 3.86
N ILE A 128 2.58 8.21 2.97
CA ILE A 128 2.69 6.87 2.42
C ILE A 128 4.09 6.33 2.69
N ALA A 129 4.20 5.06 3.00
CA ALA A 129 5.48 4.39 3.19
C ALA A 129 5.40 2.92 2.80
N GLY A 130 6.53 2.33 2.48
CA GLY A 130 6.56 0.90 2.18
C GLY A 130 7.94 0.40 1.80
N SER A 131 7.98 -0.85 1.39
CA SER A 131 9.19 -1.50 0.90
C SER A 131 8.87 -2.56 -0.15
N ALA A 132 9.79 -2.78 -1.07
CA ALA A 132 9.76 -3.89 -2.02
C ALA A 132 11.10 -4.59 -2.05
N LYS A 133 11.07 -5.92 -2.18
CA LYS A 133 12.22 -6.79 -2.28
C LYS A 133 12.40 -7.34 -3.69
N ALA A 134 13.61 -7.69 -4.06
CA ALA A 134 13.89 -8.32 -5.37
C ALA A 134 13.17 -9.67 -5.54
N SER A 135 12.87 -10.39 -4.45
CA SER A 135 12.02 -11.59 -4.45
C SER A 135 10.58 -11.34 -4.85
N GLY A 136 10.16 -10.07 -5.00
CA GLY A 136 8.80 -9.68 -5.35
C GLY A 136 7.89 -9.44 -4.16
N PHE A 137 8.35 -9.65 -2.92
CA PHE A 137 7.59 -9.25 -1.75
C PHE A 137 7.54 -7.73 -1.63
N TRP A 138 6.35 -7.18 -1.37
CA TRP A 138 6.19 -5.77 -1.08
C TRP A 138 5.20 -5.54 0.07
N GLN A 139 5.36 -4.43 0.74
CA GLN A 139 4.43 -3.92 1.74
C GLN A 139 4.26 -2.41 1.58
N ALA A 140 3.06 -1.94 1.83
CA ALA A 140 2.71 -0.52 1.76
C ALA A 140 1.83 -0.13 2.95
N ARG A 141 1.98 1.10 3.39
CA ARG A 141 1.18 1.73 4.43
C ARG A 141 0.87 3.16 4.00
N ALA A 142 -0.34 3.60 4.27
CA ALA A 142 -0.72 5.00 4.16
C ALA A 142 -1.51 5.42 5.39
N ASP A 143 -1.29 6.64 5.86
CA ASP A 143 -1.90 7.18 7.07
C ASP A 143 -2.32 8.64 6.84
N GLY A 144 -3.48 9.02 7.33
CA GLY A 144 -3.93 10.41 7.42
C GLY A 144 -4.35 11.08 6.10
N LEU A 145 -4.65 10.32 5.03
CA LEU A 145 -5.03 10.89 3.74
C LEU A 145 -6.45 11.46 3.76
N VAL A 146 -6.63 12.61 3.11
CA VAL A 146 -7.96 13.18 2.87
C VAL A 146 -8.42 12.78 1.46
N LEU A 147 -9.44 11.92 1.41
CA LEU A 147 -9.98 11.39 0.17
C LEU A 147 -11.19 12.20 -0.27
N ASP A 148 -11.22 12.57 -1.54
CA ASP A 148 -12.38 13.16 -2.22
C ASP A 148 -12.41 12.58 -3.64
N LEU A 149 -13.09 11.44 -3.78
CA LEU A 149 -13.00 10.59 -4.96
C LEU A 149 -14.38 10.46 -5.63
N VAL A 150 -14.40 10.59 -6.94
CA VAL A 150 -15.54 10.18 -7.77
C VAL A 150 -15.32 8.69 -8.09
N VAL A 151 -16.11 7.83 -7.44
CA VAL A 151 -15.96 6.37 -7.56
C VAL A 151 -16.63 5.84 -8.81
N TRP A 152 -17.73 6.46 -9.21
CA TRP A 152 -18.50 6.05 -10.38
C TRP A 152 -18.99 7.28 -11.13
N PRO A 153 -18.25 7.75 -12.14
CA PRO A 153 -18.57 8.99 -12.86
C PRO A 153 -19.97 8.99 -13.50
N GLU A 154 -20.38 7.85 -14.11
CA GLU A 154 -21.68 7.74 -14.76
C GLU A 154 -22.87 7.81 -13.78
N ALA A 155 -22.65 7.41 -12.54
CA ALA A 155 -23.66 7.49 -11.48
C ALA A 155 -23.44 8.72 -10.57
N GLU A 156 -22.50 9.61 -10.89
CA GLU A 156 -22.10 10.76 -10.07
C GLU A 156 -21.82 10.40 -8.59
N LEU A 157 -21.34 9.15 -8.39
CA LEU A 157 -21.06 8.63 -7.06
C LEU A 157 -19.73 9.19 -6.55
N ARG A 158 -19.78 10.02 -5.51
CA ARG A 158 -18.61 10.64 -4.88
C ARG A 158 -18.50 10.22 -3.43
N ILE A 159 -17.29 9.92 -3.00
CA ILE A 159 -16.99 9.59 -1.61
C ILE A 159 -16.00 10.60 -1.06
N LYS A 160 -16.33 11.19 0.08
CA LYS A 160 -15.40 11.96 0.90
C LYS A 160 -15.11 11.17 2.17
N ALA A 161 -13.85 11.04 2.51
CA ALA A 161 -13.41 10.30 3.69
C ALA A 161 -12.06 10.79 4.19
N GLN A 162 -11.76 10.52 5.45
CA GLN A 162 -10.41 10.57 5.98
C GLN A 162 -9.88 9.15 6.12
N LEU A 163 -8.82 8.81 5.41
CA LEU A 163 -8.12 7.56 5.59
C LEU A 163 -7.28 7.64 6.87
N LEU A 164 -7.66 6.91 7.90
CA LEU A 164 -6.86 6.82 9.13
C LEU A 164 -5.65 5.93 8.91
N SER A 165 -5.86 4.76 8.32
CA SER A 165 -4.77 3.88 7.95
C SER A 165 -5.16 2.90 6.84
N VAL A 166 -4.19 2.58 5.98
CA VAL A 166 -4.23 1.42 5.10
C VAL A 166 -2.93 0.65 5.21
N ARG A 167 -3.01 -0.66 5.22
CA ARG A 167 -1.87 -1.56 5.14
C ARG A 167 -2.13 -2.59 4.06
N ALA A 168 -1.16 -2.78 3.20
CA ALA A 168 -1.22 -3.77 2.15
C ALA A 168 0.10 -4.50 2.05
N SER A 169 0.06 -5.79 1.76
CA SER A 169 1.25 -6.59 1.52
C SER A 169 0.97 -7.70 0.53
N SER A 170 1.90 -7.97 -0.34
CA SER A 170 1.82 -9.10 -1.27
C SER A 170 3.19 -9.45 -1.81
N ALA A 171 3.36 -10.67 -2.28
CA ALA A 171 4.49 -11.06 -3.11
C ALA A 171 4.14 -10.86 -4.60
N GLN A 172 5.10 -10.49 -5.41
CA GLN A 172 4.96 -10.40 -6.86
C GLN A 172 5.98 -11.32 -7.54
N PRO A 173 5.58 -11.97 -8.65
CA PRO A 173 4.24 -11.98 -9.22
C PRO A 173 3.24 -12.71 -8.31
N LEU A 174 1.94 -12.39 -8.42
CA LEU A 174 0.87 -13.09 -7.74
C LEU A 174 0.81 -14.53 -8.26
N THR A 175 1.38 -15.44 -7.52
CA THR A 175 1.30 -16.90 -7.79
C THR A 175 0.21 -17.53 -6.93
N GLU A 176 -0.17 -18.77 -7.20
CA GLU A 176 -1.18 -19.48 -6.41
C GLU A 176 -0.82 -19.59 -4.91
N THR A 177 0.46 -19.50 -4.59
CA THR A 177 0.97 -19.58 -3.21
C THR A 177 1.15 -18.22 -2.54
N THR A 178 1.03 -17.12 -3.30
CA THR A 178 1.22 -15.76 -2.78
C THR A 178 0.16 -15.41 -1.75
N ILE A 179 0.59 -15.03 -0.57
CA ILE A 179 -0.30 -14.52 0.49
C ILE A 179 -0.37 -13.01 0.35
N SER A 180 -1.58 -12.49 0.29
CA SER A 180 -1.87 -11.07 0.22
C SER A 180 -2.76 -10.65 1.37
N GLY A 181 -2.53 -9.49 1.91
CA GLY A 181 -3.34 -8.89 2.96
C GLY A 181 -3.57 -7.40 2.70
N PHE A 182 -4.78 -6.95 2.97
CA PHE A 182 -5.16 -5.55 2.87
C PHE A 182 -6.08 -5.20 4.04
N GLU A 183 -5.71 -4.18 4.80
CA GLU A 183 -6.52 -3.62 5.89
C GLU A 183 -6.72 -2.14 5.62
N LEU A 184 -7.95 -1.66 5.76
CA LEU A 184 -8.35 -0.28 5.51
C LEU A 184 -9.21 0.22 6.65
N ILE A 185 -8.91 1.41 7.16
CA ILE A 185 -9.74 2.13 8.12
C ILE A 185 -9.99 3.53 7.58
N LEU A 186 -11.23 3.81 7.26
CA LEU A 186 -11.72 5.13 6.87
C LEU A 186 -12.53 5.74 8.02
N ASP A 187 -12.45 7.05 8.17
CA ASP A 187 -13.23 7.82 9.13
C ASP A 187 -14.02 8.92 8.42
N ARG A 188 -15.11 9.34 9.04
CA ARG A 188 -15.98 10.42 8.51
C ARG A 188 -16.36 10.23 7.05
N VAL A 189 -16.71 8.98 6.71
CA VAL A 189 -17.06 8.61 5.33
C VAL A 189 -18.43 9.21 4.98
N ARG A 190 -18.47 9.95 3.90
CA ARG A 190 -19.69 10.55 3.35
C ARG A 190 -19.87 10.13 1.89
N LEU A 191 -21.05 9.67 1.58
CA LEU A 191 -21.45 9.23 0.25
C LEU A 191 -22.38 10.26 -0.37
N PHE A 192 -22.03 10.72 -1.56
CA PHE A 192 -22.81 11.63 -2.37
C PHE A 192 -23.25 10.89 -3.63
N ALA A 193 -24.54 10.83 -3.88
CA ALA A 193 -25.11 10.27 -5.11
C ALA A 193 -26.46 10.92 -5.37
N PRO A 194 -26.86 11.11 -6.65
CA PRO A 194 -28.13 11.79 -6.98
C PRO A 194 -29.38 11.11 -6.42
N LEU A 195 -29.32 9.77 -6.23
CA LEU A 195 -30.42 8.97 -5.70
C LEU A 195 -30.45 8.88 -4.17
N VAL A 196 -29.40 9.36 -3.50
CA VAL A 196 -29.33 9.32 -2.04
C VAL A 196 -30.01 10.55 -1.47
N PRO A 197 -30.99 10.40 -0.56
CA PRO A 197 -31.63 11.52 0.09
C PRO A 197 -30.59 12.37 0.83
N ASP A 198 -30.39 13.59 0.40
CA ASP A 198 -29.46 14.54 1.01
C ASP A 198 -30.12 15.91 1.16
N SER A 199 -31.05 16.01 2.13
CA SER A 199 -31.74 17.26 2.44
C SER A 199 -30.80 18.37 2.94
N THR A 200 -29.58 18.01 3.34
CA THR A 200 -28.63 18.94 3.95
C THR A 200 -27.44 19.31 3.05
N GLY A 201 -27.29 18.67 1.88
CA GLY A 201 -26.12 18.83 1.01
C GLY A 201 -24.82 18.28 1.60
N GLN A 202 -24.92 17.48 2.68
CA GLN A 202 -23.76 16.94 3.39
C GLN A 202 -23.41 15.50 3.01
N GLY A 203 -24.23 14.86 2.19
CA GLY A 203 -24.10 13.45 1.83
C GLY A 203 -24.55 12.49 2.93
N LEU A 204 -24.75 11.23 2.57
CA LEU A 204 -25.06 10.16 3.51
C LEU A 204 -23.85 9.86 4.39
N ASN A 205 -24.00 10.02 5.70
CA ASN A 205 -22.94 9.73 6.66
C ASN A 205 -22.85 8.22 6.88
N LEU A 206 -21.74 7.60 6.44
CA LEU A 206 -21.43 6.19 6.69
C LEU A 206 -20.54 6.00 7.93
N GLY A 207 -20.07 7.10 8.55
CA GLY A 207 -19.24 7.07 9.73
C GLY A 207 -17.88 6.48 9.50
N ARG A 208 -17.50 5.49 10.31
CA ARG A 208 -16.22 4.79 10.25
C ARG A 208 -16.37 3.47 9.52
N ILE A 209 -15.56 3.25 8.50
CA ILE A 209 -15.51 2.00 7.74
C ILE A 209 -14.20 1.27 8.03
N GLU A 210 -14.32 0.01 8.41
CA GLU A 210 -13.22 -0.91 8.61
C GLU A 210 -13.36 -2.07 7.62
N MET A 211 -12.27 -2.39 6.92
CA MET A 211 -12.25 -3.46 5.93
C MET A 211 -10.99 -4.29 6.08
N LYS A 212 -11.16 -5.61 6.05
CA LYS A 212 -10.05 -6.56 6.05
C LYS A 212 -10.22 -7.57 4.93
N VAL A 213 -9.20 -7.66 4.09
CA VAL A 213 -9.12 -8.57 2.96
C VAL A 213 -7.88 -9.43 3.12
N THR A 214 -8.01 -10.72 2.94
CA THR A 214 -6.89 -11.66 2.91
C THR A 214 -7.05 -12.57 1.71
N GLY A 215 -5.96 -13.20 1.30
CA GLY A 215 -6.07 -14.12 0.18
C GLY A 215 -4.78 -14.83 -0.16
N ARG A 216 -4.91 -15.68 -1.16
CA ARG A 216 -3.79 -16.43 -1.72
C ARG A 216 -3.86 -16.38 -3.23
N GLY A 217 -2.74 -16.00 -3.86
CA GLY A 217 -2.69 -15.77 -5.30
C GLY A 217 -3.72 -14.71 -5.75
N PRO A 218 -4.42 -14.97 -6.84
CA PRO A 218 -5.41 -14.03 -7.35
C PRO A 218 -6.75 -14.04 -6.58
N SER A 219 -6.94 -14.99 -5.66
CA SER A 219 -8.19 -15.14 -4.90
C SER A 219 -8.09 -14.39 -3.58
N LEU A 220 -8.87 -13.34 -3.44
CA LEU A 220 -8.98 -12.53 -2.24
C LEU A 220 -10.33 -12.74 -1.58
N VAL A 221 -10.35 -12.78 -0.28
CA VAL A 221 -11.55 -12.92 0.56
C VAL A 221 -11.70 -11.67 1.41
N LEU A 222 -12.83 -11.01 1.29
CA LEU A 222 -13.25 -9.97 2.21
C LEU A 222 -13.75 -10.62 3.49
N GLU A 223 -12.89 -10.66 4.51
CA GLU A 223 -13.19 -11.30 5.79
C GLU A 223 -14.17 -10.47 6.61
N ASP A 224 -13.96 -9.16 6.59
CA ASP A 224 -14.75 -8.23 7.39
C ASP A 224 -14.86 -6.89 6.67
N LEU A 225 -16.08 -6.38 6.56
CA LEU A 225 -16.40 -5.03 6.16
C LEU A 225 -17.46 -4.52 7.13
N LYS A 226 -17.15 -3.46 7.84
CA LYS A 226 -18.08 -2.86 8.82
C LYS A 226 -18.10 -1.36 8.67
N ALA A 227 -19.30 -0.78 8.65
CA ALA A 227 -19.48 0.66 8.84
C ALA A 227 -20.25 0.90 10.15
N ARG A 228 -19.75 1.83 10.95
CA ARG A 228 -20.30 2.20 12.26
C ARG A 228 -20.30 3.71 12.43
N GLU A 229 -21.09 4.19 13.37
CA GLU A 229 -21.13 5.63 13.73
C GLU A 229 -21.66 6.52 12.60
N GLY A 230 -22.48 5.95 11.71
CA GLY A 230 -23.14 6.65 10.62
C GLY A 230 -24.66 6.50 10.66
N THR A 231 -25.33 7.11 9.70
CA THR A 231 -26.77 6.96 9.49
C THR A 231 -27.16 5.57 8.96
N LEU A 232 -26.17 4.82 8.50
CA LEU A 232 -26.32 3.46 8.01
C LEU A 232 -25.25 2.55 8.63
N SER A 233 -25.70 1.52 9.35
CA SER A 233 -24.83 0.42 9.75
C SER A 233 -24.68 -0.54 8.57
N LEU A 234 -23.45 -0.91 8.25
CA LEU A 234 -23.15 -1.81 7.15
C LEU A 234 -22.23 -2.92 7.64
N SER A 235 -22.53 -4.14 7.24
CA SER A 235 -21.61 -5.26 7.33
C SER A 235 -21.53 -5.97 6.00
N GLY A 236 -20.39 -6.58 5.70
CA GLY A 236 -20.19 -7.22 4.41
C GLY A 236 -19.16 -8.32 4.43
N GLN A 237 -19.34 -9.25 3.52
CA GLN A 237 -18.38 -10.32 3.24
C GLN A 237 -18.41 -10.65 1.75
N GLY A 238 -17.31 -11.22 1.25
CA GLY A 238 -17.27 -11.55 -0.16
C GLY A 238 -15.95 -12.12 -0.62
N SER A 239 -15.84 -12.22 -1.94
CA SER A 239 -14.62 -12.67 -2.59
C SER A 239 -14.34 -11.86 -3.84
N LEU A 240 -13.07 -11.68 -4.15
CA LEU A 240 -12.55 -11.03 -5.33
C LEU A 240 -11.55 -11.97 -6.00
N LEU A 241 -11.81 -12.31 -7.25
CA LEU A 241 -10.87 -13.03 -8.09
C LEU A 241 -10.19 -12.01 -9.01
N LEU A 242 -8.93 -11.70 -8.73
CA LEU A 242 -8.14 -10.78 -9.52
C LEU A 242 -7.82 -11.37 -10.89
N ALA A 243 -8.07 -10.62 -11.95
CA ALA A 243 -7.59 -10.91 -13.29
C ALA A 243 -6.38 -10.01 -13.61
N ARG A 244 -5.64 -10.37 -14.65
CA ARG A 244 -4.50 -9.56 -15.11
C ARG A 244 -4.92 -8.14 -15.50
N GLU A 245 -6.10 -8.00 -16.08
CA GLU A 245 -6.77 -6.72 -16.34
C GLU A 245 -7.80 -6.53 -15.21
N PHE A 246 -7.67 -5.47 -14.43
CA PHE A 246 -8.50 -5.21 -13.25
C PHE A 246 -10.00 -5.21 -13.59
N ASP A 247 -10.39 -4.67 -14.73
CA ASP A 247 -11.79 -4.60 -15.20
C ASP A 247 -12.43 -5.98 -15.38
N ARG A 248 -11.61 -7.02 -15.61
CA ARG A 248 -12.06 -8.42 -15.75
C ARG A 248 -12.07 -9.19 -14.43
N SER A 249 -11.60 -8.58 -13.35
CA SER A 249 -11.67 -9.17 -12.01
C SER A 249 -13.12 -9.42 -11.63
N ARG A 250 -13.37 -10.54 -10.97
CA ARG A 250 -14.73 -10.95 -10.58
C ARG A 250 -14.96 -10.69 -9.10
N VAL A 251 -16.07 -10.04 -8.78
CA VAL A 251 -16.51 -9.75 -7.43
C VAL A 251 -17.74 -10.56 -7.10
N ASN A 252 -17.78 -11.08 -5.90
CA ASN A 252 -18.99 -11.62 -5.28
C ASN A 252 -19.05 -11.05 -3.86
N LEU A 253 -19.96 -10.11 -3.62
CA LEU A 253 -20.06 -9.33 -2.39
C LEU A 253 -21.49 -9.40 -1.87
N THR A 254 -21.63 -9.72 -0.60
CA THR A 254 -22.90 -9.64 0.12
C THR A 254 -22.78 -8.57 1.19
N LEU A 255 -23.66 -7.58 1.13
CA LEU A 255 -23.77 -6.50 2.10
C LEU A 255 -25.05 -6.62 2.89
N GLU A 256 -24.99 -6.41 4.18
CA GLU A 256 -26.13 -6.25 5.07
C GLU A 256 -26.14 -4.81 5.58
N LEU A 257 -27.26 -4.14 5.38
CA LEU A 257 -27.46 -2.73 5.66
C LEU A 257 -28.60 -2.60 6.69
N ALA A 258 -28.40 -1.76 7.69
CA ALA A 258 -29.44 -1.42 8.65
C ALA A 258 -29.45 0.09 8.87
N PRO A 259 -30.54 0.80 8.50
CA PRO A 259 -30.73 2.19 8.87
C PRO A 259 -30.65 2.35 10.39
N THR A 260 -29.92 3.38 10.84
CA THR A 260 -29.89 3.75 12.26
C THR A 260 -31.05 4.68 12.59
N THR A 261 -31.24 5.03 13.86
CA THR A 261 -32.25 5.99 14.29
C THR A 261 -32.04 7.40 13.75
N GLU A 262 -30.86 7.69 13.24
CA GLU A 262 -30.52 8.98 12.63
C GLU A 262 -30.69 8.98 11.10
N ALA A 263 -31.11 7.85 10.53
CA ALA A 263 -31.32 7.73 9.10
C ALA A 263 -32.59 8.49 8.66
N PRO A 264 -32.57 9.19 7.51
CA PRO A 264 -33.78 9.75 6.91
C PRO A 264 -34.80 8.66 6.60
N ASP A 265 -36.07 8.93 6.82
CA ASP A 265 -37.18 7.97 6.57
C ASP A 265 -37.19 7.49 5.10
N GLU A 266 -36.84 8.38 4.18
CA GLU A 266 -36.74 8.08 2.75
C GLU A 266 -35.68 7.02 2.42
N LEU A 267 -34.64 6.90 3.24
CA LEU A 267 -33.57 5.93 3.02
C LEU A 267 -34.08 4.48 3.10
N GLY A 268 -35.00 4.22 4.05
CA GLY A 268 -35.64 2.91 4.18
C GLY A 268 -36.42 2.53 2.92
N SER A 269 -37.23 3.46 2.40
CA SER A 269 -37.99 3.26 1.18
C SER A 269 -37.11 3.06 -0.05
N LEU A 270 -36.02 3.78 -0.13
CA LEU A 270 -35.05 3.63 -1.21
C LEU A 270 -34.34 2.27 -1.15
N LEU A 271 -33.94 1.80 0.03
CA LEU A 271 -33.34 0.49 0.21
C LEU A 271 -34.31 -0.64 -0.17
N GLU A 272 -35.62 -0.50 0.05
CA GLU A 272 -36.64 -1.47 -0.38
C GLU A 272 -36.71 -1.66 -1.90
N LEU A 273 -36.29 -0.66 -2.69
CA LEU A 273 -36.26 -0.75 -4.15
C LEU A 273 -35.06 -1.60 -4.66
N PHE A 274 -33.96 -1.62 -3.93
CA PHE A 274 -32.71 -2.22 -4.42
C PHE A 274 -32.25 -3.43 -3.60
N ALA A 275 -32.80 -3.63 -2.40
CA ALA A 275 -32.33 -4.61 -1.45
C ALA A 275 -33.46 -5.52 -0.96
N GLN A 276 -33.10 -6.75 -0.66
CA GLN A 276 -34.04 -7.71 -0.06
C GLN A 276 -34.17 -7.42 1.44
N LYS A 277 -35.37 -6.99 1.86
CA LYS A 277 -35.69 -6.79 3.26
C LYS A 277 -35.71 -8.13 4.01
N GLN A 278 -34.98 -8.21 5.10
CA GLN A 278 -34.97 -9.36 5.99
C GLN A 278 -36.02 -9.18 7.11
N GLY A 279 -36.42 -10.30 7.73
CA GLY A 279 -37.42 -10.27 8.79
C GLY A 279 -37.05 -9.48 10.04
N ASP A 280 -35.76 -9.17 10.22
CA ASP A 280 -35.20 -8.35 11.33
C ASP A 280 -35.08 -6.86 10.97
N GLY A 281 -35.60 -6.42 9.82
CA GLY A 281 -35.55 -5.04 9.36
C GLY A 281 -34.25 -4.64 8.67
N ARG A 282 -33.33 -5.58 8.49
CA ARG A 282 -32.10 -5.36 7.71
C ARG A 282 -32.37 -5.53 6.23
N PHE A 283 -31.50 -4.96 5.42
CA PHE A 283 -31.54 -5.05 3.97
C PHE A 283 -30.30 -5.79 3.48
N ARG A 284 -30.52 -6.78 2.61
CA ARG A 284 -29.41 -7.54 2.01
C ARG A 284 -29.27 -7.18 0.55
N LEU A 285 -28.02 -6.81 0.17
CA LEU A 285 -27.62 -6.54 -1.20
C LEU A 285 -26.58 -7.57 -1.64
N LYS A 286 -26.71 -8.11 -2.83
CA LYS A 286 -25.73 -8.99 -3.44
C LYS A 286 -25.20 -8.38 -4.73
N PHE A 287 -23.90 -8.23 -4.82
CA PHE A 287 -23.20 -7.80 -6.02
C PHE A 287 -22.43 -8.97 -6.58
N SER A 288 -22.58 -9.24 -7.86
CA SER A 288 -21.79 -10.27 -8.52
C SER A 288 -21.53 -9.90 -9.97
N GLY A 289 -20.35 -10.23 -10.48
CA GLY A 289 -19.97 -10.00 -11.86
C GLY A 289 -18.51 -9.56 -12.03
N ALA A 290 -18.17 -9.18 -13.24
CA ALA A 290 -16.90 -8.51 -13.52
C ALA A 290 -16.95 -7.06 -13.05
N MET A 291 -15.81 -6.48 -12.66
CA MET A 291 -15.73 -5.10 -12.13
C MET A 291 -16.35 -4.06 -13.06
N ASN A 292 -16.18 -4.24 -14.38
CA ASN A 292 -16.78 -3.36 -15.40
C ASN A 292 -18.26 -3.65 -15.69
N ARG A 293 -18.87 -4.69 -15.09
CA ARG A 293 -20.27 -5.13 -15.30
C ARG A 293 -20.84 -5.70 -14.02
N LEU A 294 -20.67 -4.97 -12.92
CA LEU A 294 -21.26 -5.36 -11.64
C LEU A 294 -22.77 -5.32 -11.74
N ALA A 295 -23.41 -6.45 -11.48
CA ALA A 295 -24.86 -6.56 -11.41
C ALA A 295 -25.30 -6.62 -9.95
N LEU A 296 -26.27 -5.80 -9.60
CA LEU A 296 -27.02 -5.92 -8.36
C LEU A 296 -27.99 -7.09 -8.53
N ARG A 297 -27.94 -8.05 -7.62
CA ARG A 297 -28.90 -9.14 -7.55
C ARG A 297 -29.73 -8.98 -6.27
N PRO A 298 -31.03 -8.74 -6.40
CA PRO A 298 -31.92 -8.66 -5.26
C PRO A 298 -32.01 -9.99 -4.49
#